data_e6b6c47fb506712d67fc406c203c31bd
#
_entry.id   e6b6c47fb506712d67fc406c203c31bd
#
_cell.length_a   1.000
_cell.length_b   1.000
_cell.length_c   1.000
_cell.angle_alpha   90.00
_cell.angle_beta   90.00
_cell.angle_gamma   90.00
#
_symmetry.space_group_name_H-M   'P 1'
#
loop_
_entity.id
_entity.type
_entity.pdbx_description
1 polymer ?
#
loop_
_entity_poly.entity_id
_entity_poly.type
_entity_poly.pdbx_seq_one_letter_code
_entity_poly.pdbx_strand_id
1 'polypeptide(L)'
;MDGAASHHVVNYRTLEQIAVRTSLIIDFGGGVKSDEDLVIAFENGAQMVTGGSIAVKNPELFCKWLQMYGSEKIILGADVKEHKIAVNGWKDESGCELFPFLKDYVEKGVRKVICTDISCDGMLQGPSIALYKEILEHHPELYLIASGGVSCADDIRHLEVVGIPAVIFGKALYLSLIHIS
;
A
#
# COMPACT_ATOMS: atom_id res chain seq x y z
N MET A 1 6.36 5.90 -8.94
CA MET A 1 7.53 5.00 -8.72
C MET A 1 8.86 5.74 -8.55
N ASP A 2 8.92 7.02 -8.90
CA ASP A 2 10.18 7.83 -8.87
C ASP A 2 10.75 7.99 -7.45
N GLY A 3 9.89 8.20 -6.44
CA GLY A 3 10.31 8.30 -5.05
C GLY A 3 10.92 7.02 -4.48
N ALA A 4 10.42 5.84 -4.88
CA ALA A 4 11.01 4.57 -4.47
C ALA A 4 12.42 4.35 -5.03
N ALA A 5 12.71 4.90 -6.20
CA ALA A 5 14.01 4.82 -6.86
C ALA A 5 15.01 5.90 -6.39
N SER A 6 14.52 7.10 -6.04
CA SER A 6 15.37 8.27 -5.68
C SER A 6 15.81 8.33 -4.22
N HIS A 7 15.30 7.45 -3.37
CA HIS A 7 15.57 7.43 -1.93
C HIS A 7 15.04 8.62 -1.10
N HIS A 8 14.29 9.56 -1.71
CA HIS A 8 13.65 10.71 -1.08
C HIS A 8 12.29 10.99 -1.69
N VAL A 9 11.46 11.75 -0.98
CA VAL A 9 10.19 12.26 -1.51
C VAL A 9 10.49 13.31 -2.59
N VAL A 10 10.29 12.95 -3.85
CA VAL A 10 10.55 13.84 -5.00
C VAL A 10 9.28 14.50 -5.55
N ASN A 11 8.12 13.88 -5.33
CA ASN A 11 6.85 14.29 -5.94
C ASN A 11 5.98 15.18 -5.04
N TYR A 12 6.57 15.83 -4.02
CA TYR A 12 5.82 16.65 -3.06
C TYR A 12 5.07 17.82 -3.71
N ARG A 13 5.62 18.43 -4.76
CA ARG A 13 4.94 19.50 -5.52
C ARG A 13 3.69 18.99 -6.24
N THR A 14 3.73 17.76 -6.79
CA THR A 14 2.57 17.13 -7.40
C THR A 14 1.52 16.79 -6.35
N LEU A 15 1.95 16.28 -5.20
CA LEU A 15 1.09 16.01 -4.04
C LEU A 15 0.35 17.29 -3.61
N GLU A 16 1.07 18.38 -3.39
CA GLU A 16 0.49 19.70 -3.04
C GLU A 16 -0.54 20.17 -4.07
N GLN A 17 -0.22 20.05 -5.36
CA GLN A 17 -1.14 20.45 -6.44
C GLN A 17 -2.44 19.62 -6.42
N ILE A 18 -2.36 18.33 -6.17
CA ILE A 18 -3.55 17.46 -6.06
C ILE A 18 -4.36 17.85 -4.83
N ALA A 19 -3.70 18.00 -3.68
CA ALA A 19 -4.35 18.35 -2.42
C ALA A 19 -5.11 19.69 -2.47
N VAL A 20 -4.51 20.71 -3.12
CA VAL A 20 -5.13 22.04 -3.24
C VAL A 20 -6.25 22.10 -4.28
N ARG A 21 -6.17 21.28 -5.35
CA ARG A 21 -7.11 21.34 -6.48
C ARG A 21 -8.27 20.35 -6.39
N THR A 22 -8.22 19.43 -5.44
CA THR A 22 -9.22 18.35 -5.31
C THR A 22 -9.64 18.14 -3.86
N SER A 23 -10.76 17.47 -3.65
CA SER A 23 -11.22 17.01 -2.33
C SER A 23 -10.82 15.55 -2.05
N LEU A 24 -9.85 15.01 -2.78
CA LEU A 24 -9.40 13.63 -2.60
C LEU A 24 -8.72 13.44 -1.25
N ILE A 25 -9.00 12.32 -0.61
CA ILE A 25 -8.21 11.83 0.52
C ILE A 25 -6.98 11.13 -0.05
N ILE A 26 -5.79 11.67 0.25
CA ILE A 26 -4.56 11.23 -0.39
C ILE A 26 -3.76 10.34 0.55
N ASP A 27 -3.52 9.10 0.12
CA ASP A 27 -2.45 8.26 0.65
C ASP A 27 -1.18 8.46 -0.18
N PHE A 28 -0.09 8.80 0.48
CA PHE A 28 1.20 9.01 -0.17
C PHE A 28 2.14 7.86 0.14
N GLY A 29 2.60 7.16 -0.90
CA GLY A 29 3.54 6.05 -0.80
C GLY A 29 4.71 6.17 -1.77
N GLY A 30 5.81 5.50 -1.42
CA GLY A 30 7.03 5.48 -2.22
C GLY A 30 8.02 6.59 -1.91
N GLY A 31 9.20 6.20 -1.39
CA GLY A 31 10.29 7.12 -1.09
C GLY A 31 10.33 7.66 0.34
N VAL A 32 9.32 7.43 1.17
CA VAL A 32 9.30 7.86 2.58
C VAL A 32 10.22 6.96 3.39
N LYS A 33 11.36 7.49 3.87
CA LYS A 33 12.42 6.74 4.54
C LYS A 33 12.96 7.41 5.80
N SER A 34 12.55 8.65 6.07
CA SER A 34 12.98 9.44 7.22
C SER A 34 11.80 10.18 7.84
N ASP A 35 12.02 10.73 9.06
CA ASP A 35 11.05 11.62 9.70
C ASP A 35 10.78 12.85 8.84
N GLU A 36 11.81 13.40 8.17
CA GLU A 36 11.67 14.54 7.27
C GLU A 36 10.77 14.21 6.07
N ASP A 37 10.97 13.06 5.43
CA ASP A 37 10.12 12.62 4.31
C ASP A 37 8.65 12.52 4.73
N LEU A 38 8.41 11.97 5.94
CA LEU A 38 7.06 11.84 6.49
C LEU A 38 6.41 13.19 6.73
N VAL A 39 7.14 14.14 7.33
CA VAL A 39 6.68 15.52 7.57
C VAL A 39 6.37 16.21 6.24
N ILE A 40 7.28 16.11 5.25
CA ILE A 40 7.07 16.67 3.91
C ILE A 40 5.78 16.12 3.28
N ALA A 41 5.51 14.82 3.39
CA ALA A 41 4.29 14.24 2.84
C ALA A 41 3.02 14.84 3.49
N PHE A 42 2.96 14.92 4.82
CA PHE A 42 1.81 15.48 5.53
C PHE A 42 1.65 16.99 5.30
N GLU A 43 2.72 17.77 5.33
CA GLU A 43 2.68 19.22 5.09
C GLU A 43 2.24 19.58 3.66
N ASN A 44 2.49 18.68 2.69
CA ASN A 44 2.05 18.86 1.31
C ASN A 44 0.69 18.21 1.00
N GLY A 45 -0.06 17.81 2.03
CA GLY A 45 -1.47 17.47 1.92
C GLY A 45 -1.81 15.98 1.89
N ALA A 46 -0.86 15.08 2.14
CA ALA A 46 -1.20 13.68 2.40
C ALA A 46 -2.01 13.57 3.69
N GLN A 47 -3.08 12.79 3.69
CA GLN A 47 -3.82 12.43 4.90
C GLN A 47 -3.33 11.11 5.47
N MET A 48 -2.76 10.25 4.64
CA MET A 48 -2.19 8.96 5.00
C MET A 48 -0.83 8.79 4.33
N VAL A 49 0.03 7.97 4.93
CA VAL A 49 1.33 7.60 4.36
C VAL A 49 1.52 6.11 4.43
N THR A 50 1.87 5.52 3.29
CA THR A 50 2.17 4.09 3.18
C THR A 50 3.66 3.84 3.28
N GLY A 51 4.08 3.08 4.29
CA GLY A 51 5.44 2.59 4.48
C GLY A 51 5.58 1.11 4.13
N GLY A 52 6.26 0.81 3.04
CA GLY A 52 6.60 -0.57 2.63
C GLY A 52 8.02 -0.96 3.05
N SER A 53 9.01 -0.63 2.22
CA SER A 53 10.41 -0.98 2.48
C SER A 53 10.95 -0.50 3.85
N ILE A 54 10.44 0.61 4.38
CA ILE A 54 10.83 1.13 5.69
C ILE A 54 10.42 0.18 6.82
N ALA A 55 9.25 -0.44 6.72
CA ALA A 55 8.77 -1.40 7.70
C ALA A 55 9.69 -2.64 7.80
N VAL A 56 10.36 -3.00 6.72
CA VAL A 56 11.33 -4.11 6.71
C VAL A 56 12.72 -3.64 7.16
N LYS A 57 13.18 -2.49 6.66
CA LYS A 57 14.57 -2.02 6.84
C LYS A 57 14.82 -1.30 8.15
N ASN A 58 13.81 -0.60 8.65
CA ASN A 58 13.87 0.12 9.92
C ASN A 58 12.51 0.03 10.64
N PRO A 59 12.17 -1.16 11.17
CA PRO A 59 10.91 -1.39 11.84
C PRO A 59 10.69 -0.50 13.06
N GLU A 60 11.77 -0.10 13.75
CA GLU A 60 11.68 0.81 14.90
C GLU A 60 11.15 2.18 14.48
N LEU A 61 11.66 2.73 13.37
CA LEU A 61 11.20 4.01 12.85
C LEU A 61 9.75 3.92 12.37
N PHE A 62 9.35 2.85 11.68
CA PHE A 62 7.96 2.64 11.26
C PHE A 62 7.03 2.56 12.49
N CYS A 63 7.41 1.83 13.53
CA CYS A 63 6.64 1.72 14.78
C CYS A 63 6.55 3.07 15.51
N LYS A 64 7.63 3.88 15.53
CA LYS A 64 7.59 5.25 16.03
C LYS A 64 6.54 6.09 15.29
N TRP A 65 6.50 6.02 13.97
CA TRP A 65 5.47 6.73 13.18
C TRP A 65 4.06 6.25 13.51
N LEU A 66 3.88 4.94 13.61
CA LEU A 66 2.59 4.35 13.98
C LEU A 66 2.10 4.84 15.35
N GLN A 67 3.01 4.94 16.34
CA GLN A 67 2.69 5.46 17.66
C GLN A 67 2.39 6.97 17.65
N MET A 68 3.11 7.76 16.86
CA MET A 68 2.95 9.22 16.79
C MET A 68 1.70 9.65 16.00
N TYR A 69 1.43 9.00 14.88
CA TYR A 69 0.39 9.43 13.95
C TYR A 69 -0.85 8.52 13.94
N GLY A 70 -0.74 7.34 14.51
CA GLY A 70 -1.82 6.36 14.62
C GLY A 70 -2.05 5.50 13.38
N SER A 71 -2.79 4.42 13.56
CA SER A 71 -3.09 3.43 12.51
C SER A 71 -4.03 3.94 11.42
N GLU A 72 -4.66 5.09 11.61
CA GLU A 72 -5.49 5.72 10.59
C GLU A 72 -4.66 6.46 9.54
N LYS A 73 -3.47 6.94 9.92
CA LYS A 73 -2.59 7.74 9.06
C LYS A 73 -1.38 6.98 8.54
N ILE A 74 -0.94 5.93 9.25
CA ILE A 74 0.21 5.11 8.84
C ILE A 74 -0.29 3.76 8.35
N ILE A 75 -0.08 3.51 7.07
CA ILE A 75 -0.48 2.28 6.38
C ILE A 75 0.74 1.40 6.16
N LEU A 76 0.61 0.11 6.43
CA LEU A 76 1.66 -0.86 6.12
C LEU A 76 1.57 -1.28 4.66
N GLY A 77 2.64 -1.09 3.91
CA GLY A 77 2.78 -1.62 2.55
C GLY A 77 3.42 -3.01 2.56
N ALA A 78 2.75 -3.98 1.98
CA ALA A 78 3.22 -5.35 1.82
C ALA A 78 3.22 -5.74 0.34
N ASP A 79 4.35 -5.52 -0.33
CA ASP A 79 4.56 -6.00 -1.69
C ASP A 79 5.00 -7.47 -1.62
N VAL A 80 4.25 -8.37 -2.26
CA VAL A 80 4.35 -9.81 -2.04
C VAL A 80 4.62 -10.55 -3.34
N LYS A 81 5.53 -11.50 -3.26
CA LYS A 81 5.77 -12.50 -4.30
C LYS A 81 5.93 -13.86 -3.64
N GLU A 82 5.10 -14.83 -4.05
CA GLU A 82 5.16 -16.20 -3.50
C GLU A 82 5.17 -16.21 -1.96
N HIS A 83 4.27 -15.45 -1.32
CA HIS A 83 4.15 -15.27 0.14
C HIS A 83 5.37 -14.66 0.84
N LYS A 84 6.32 -14.06 0.10
CA LYS A 84 7.47 -13.35 0.64
C LYS A 84 7.36 -11.86 0.39
N ILE A 85 7.83 -11.07 1.36
CA ILE A 85 7.84 -9.61 1.26
C ILE A 85 8.99 -9.16 0.35
N ALA A 86 8.66 -8.40 -0.66
CA ALA A 86 9.62 -7.72 -1.53
C ALA A 86 9.90 -6.29 -1.06
N VAL A 87 11.10 -5.80 -1.31
CA VAL A 87 11.54 -4.46 -0.94
C VAL A 87 12.24 -3.75 -2.10
N ASN A 88 12.58 -2.46 -1.92
CA ASN A 88 13.32 -1.67 -2.92
C ASN A 88 12.67 -1.57 -4.30
N GLY A 89 11.34 -1.42 -4.34
CA GLY A 89 10.61 -1.40 -5.63
C GLY A 89 10.73 -2.74 -6.34
N TRP A 90 10.58 -3.84 -5.58
CA TRP A 90 10.54 -5.24 -6.04
C TRP A 90 11.88 -5.82 -6.54
N LYS A 91 12.98 -5.12 -6.27
CA LYS A 91 14.32 -5.55 -6.73
C LYS A 91 14.94 -6.62 -5.84
N ASP A 92 14.56 -6.61 -4.56
CA ASP A 92 15.15 -7.49 -3.55
C ASP A 92 14.04 -8.24 -2.79
N GLU A 93 14.29 -9.50 -2.47
CA GLU A 93 13.50 -10.27 -1.50
C GLU A 93 14.03 -9.95 -0.11
N SER A 94 13.15 -9.67 0.83
CA SER A 94 13.54 -9.37 2.22
C SER A 94 13.89 -10.60 3.04
N GLY A 95 13.52 -11.78 2.55
CA GLY A 95 13.54 -13.03 3.33
C GLY A 95 12.41 -13.15 4.36
N CYS A 96 11.55 -12.12 4.49
CA CYS A 96 10.42 -12.13 5.42
C CYS A 96 9.21 -12.84 4.78
N GLU A 97 8.65 -13.81 5.49
CA GLU A 97 7.38 -14.44 5.13
C GLU A 97 6.22 -13.49 5.45
N LEU A 98 5.20 -13.44 4.58
CA LEU A 98 4.06 -12.52 4.69
C LEU A 98 3.30 -12.64 6.02
N PHE A 99 2.87 -13.84 6.39
CA PHE A 99 2.01 -14.01 7.57
C PHE A 99 2.70 -13.71 8.90
N PRO A 100 3.95 -14.16 9.16
CA PRO A 100 4.70 -13.71 10.32
C PRO A 100 4.91 -12.19 10.35
N PHE A 101 5.17 -11.57 9.20
CA PHE A 101 5.33 -10.13 9.07
C PHE A 101 4.03 -9.37 9.41
N LEU A 102 2.90 -9.79 8.85
CA LEU A 102 1.60 -9.18 9.16
C LEU A 102 1.24 -9.33 10.63
N LYS A 103 1.42 -10.55 11.19
CA LYS A 103 1.13 -10.82 12.61
C LYS A 103 1.91 -9.88 13.53
N ASP A 104 3.21 -9.74 13.32
CA ASP A 104 4.07 -8.86 14.12
C ASP A 104 3.58 -7.40 14.07
N TYR A 105 3.18 -6.91 12.89
CA TYR A 105 2.69 -5.54 12.75
C TYR A 105 1.26 -5.33 13.29
N VAL A 106 0.40 -6.32 13.20
CA VAL A 106 -0.94 -6.29 13.83
C VAL A 106 -0.82 -6.21 15.34
N GLU A 107 0.09 -6.99 15.95
CA GLU A 107 0.39 -6.93 17.37
C GLU A 107 0.95 -5.56 17.80
N LYS A 108 1.68 -4.88 16.93
CA LYS A 108 2.19 -3.51 17.13
C LYS A 108 1.15 -2.42 16.87
N GLY A 109 -0.06 -2.77 16.44
CA GLY A 109 -1.18 -1.85 16.30
C GLY A 109 -1.50 -1.41 14.87
N VAL A 110 -0.89 -1.99 13.85
CA VAL A 110 -1.32 -1.77 12.45
C VAL A 110 -2.75 -2.26 12.26
N ARG A 111 -3.56 -1.47 11.52
CA ARG A 111 -4.94 -1.79 11.17
C ARG A 111 -5.22 -1.68 9.67
N LYS A 112 -4.40 -0.94 8.92
CA LYS A 112 -4.54 -0.78 7.47
C LYS A 112 -3.30 -1.34 6.77
N VAL A 113 -3.54 -2.20 5.78
CA VAL A 113 -2.49 -2.83 4.98
C VAL A 113 -2.82 -2.71 3.51
N ILE A 114 -1.89 -2.19 2.71
CA ILE A 114 -1.92 -2.34 1.26
C ILE A 114 -1.10 -3.58 0.92
N CYS A 115 -1.74 -4.59 0.34
CA CYS A 115 -1.06 -5.78 -0.13
C CYS A 115 -1.04 -5.80 -1.66
N THR A 116 0.15 -5.73 -2.25
CA THR A 116 0.35 -5.83 -3.70
C THR A 116 0.92 -7.19 -4.05
N ASP A 117 0.17 -8.01 -4.80
CA ASP A 117 0.78 -9.17 -5.45
C ASP A 117 1.52 -8.69 -6.69
N ILE A 118 2.86 -8.63 -6.58
CA ILE A 118 3.71 -8.11 -7.66
C ILE A 118 3.77 -9.03 -8.88
N SER A 119 3.38 -10.29 -8.76
CA SER A 119 3.27 -11.20 -9.90
C SER A 119 2.07 -10.88 -10.80
N CYS A 120 1.04 -10.26 -10.24
CA CYS A 120 -0.17 -9.83 -10.95
C CYS A 120 -0.13 -8.35 -11.35
N ASP A 121 0.70 -7.52 -10.67
CA ASP A 121 0.67 -6.07 -10.86
C ASP A 121 1.01 -5.68 -12.31
N GLY A 122 0.16 -4.83 -12.86
CA GLY A 122 0.28 -4.36 -14.24
C GLY A 122 -0.01 -5.39 -15.34
N MET A 123 -0.32 -6.66 -14.99
CA MET A 123 -0.57 -7.73 -15.96
C MET A 123 -1.99 -7.72 -16.53
N LEU A 124 -2.96 -7.08 -15.85
CA LEU A 124 -4.37 -7.04 -16.24
C LEU A 124 -4.99 -8.44 -16.42
N GLN A 125 -4.64 -9.37 -15.54
CA GLN A 125 -5.08 -10.77 -15.57
C GLN A 125 -5.98 -11.14 -14.39
N GLY A 126 -6.42 -10.14 -13.63
CA GLY A 126 -7.19 -10.29 -12.42
C GLY A 126 -6.33 -10.24 -11.15
N PRO A 127 -6.93 -9.87 -10.00
CA PRO A 127 -6.27 -9.78 -8.71
C PRO A 127 -6.10 -11.15 -8.05
N SER A 128 -5.15 -11.26 -7.12
CA SER A 128 -4.88 -12.49 -6.33
C SER A 128 -5.91 -12.69 -5.21
N ILE A 129 -7.17 -12.97 -5.58
CA ILE A 129 -8.29 -13.12 -4.64
C ILE A 129 -7.99 -14.15 -3.55
N ALA A 130 -7.35 -15.27 -3.90
CA ALA A 130 -7.01 -16.33 -2.94
C ALA A 130 -6.07 -15.81 -1.84
N LEU A 131 -5.03 -15.06 -2.21
CA LEU A 131 -4.09 -14.45 -1.27
C LEU A 131 -4.80 -13.48 -0.31
N TYR A 132 -5.64 -12.60 -0.84
CA TYR A 132 -6.34 -11.61 -0.02
C TYR A 132 -7.35 -12.24 0.95
N LYS A 133 -8.05 -13.30 0.52
CA LYS A 133 -8.91 -14.10 1.41
C LYS A 133 -8.11 -14.73 2.54
N GLU A 134 -7.00 -15.37 2.21
CA GLU A 134 -6.12 -16.00 3.19
C GLU A 134 -5.61 -15.00 4.23
N ILE A 135 -5.25 -13.76 3.80
CA ILE A 135 -4.86 -12.70 4.71
C ILE A 135 -6.01 -12.35 5.68
N LEU A 136 -7.24 -12.15 5.18
CA LEU A 136 -8.37 -11.81 6.03
C LEU A 136 -8.84 -12.98 6.92
N GLU A 137 -8.64 -14.22 6.51
CA GLU A 137 -8.89 -15.39 7.36
C GLU A 137 -7.95 -15.43 8.57
N HIS A 138 -6.68 -15.04 8.39
CA HIS A 138 -5.69 -14.98 9.48
C HIS A 138 -5.79 -13.68 10.31
N HIS A 139 -6.21 -12.58 9.68
CA HIS A 139 -6.24 -11.24 10.26
C HIS A 139 -7.54 -10.51 9.91
N PRO A 140 -8.70 -10.95 10.45
CA PRO A 140 -10.02 -10.37 10.15
C PRO A 140 -10.17 -8.92 10.65
N GLU A 141 -9.30 -8.47 11.54
CA GLU A 141 -9.24 -7.11 12.06
C GLU A 141 -8.60 -6.10 11.11
N LEU A 142 -7.96 -6.55 10.02
CA LEU A 142 -7.28 -5.67 9.08
C LEU A 142 -8.25 -5.04 8.08
N TYR A 143 -8.08 -3.74 7.86
CA TYR A 143 -8.59 -3.07 6.68
C TYR A 143 -7.60 -3.32 5.52
N LEU A 144 -7.87 -4.39 4.76
CA LEU A 144 -7.00 -4.82 3.67
C LEU A 144 -7.33 -4.07 2.38
N ILE A 145 -6.34 -3.45 1.79
CA ILE A 145 -6.42 -2.78 0.49
C ILE A 145 -5.71 -3.66 -0.53
N ALA A 146 -6.48 -4.30 -1.40
CA ALA A 146 -5.94 -5.17 -2.45
C ALA A 146 -5.29 -4.33 -3.56
N SER A 147 -4.13 -4.74 -4.04
CA SER A 147 -3.40 -4.05 -5.11
C SER A 147 -2.76 -5.06 -6.07
N GLY A 148 -2.78 -4.73 -7.36
CA GLY A 148 -2.22 -5.54 -8.43
C GLY A 148 -3.26 -6.36 -9.20
N GLY A 149 -3.11 -6.43 -10.50
CA GLY A 149 -3.83 -7.32 -11.41
C GLY A 149 -5.21 -6.88 -11.87
N VAL A 150 -5.86 -5.93 -11.19
CA VAL A 150 -7.22 -5.47 -11.56
C VAL A 150 -7.28 -5.05 -13.02
N SER A 151 -8.19 -5.67 -13.77
CA SER A 151 -8.33 -5.51 -15.21
C SER A 151 -9.68 -4.94 -15.64
N CYS A 152 -10.73 -5.19 -14.88
CA CYS A 152 -12.09 -4.79 -15.20
C CYS A 152 -12.95 -4.57 -13.94
N ALA A 153 -14.16 -4.05 -14.13
CA ALA A 153 -15.09 -3.79 -13.03
C ALA A 153 -15.54 -5.07 -12.32
N ASP A 154 -15.58 -6.20 -13.02
CA ASP A 154 -15.97 -7.47 -12.41
C ASP A 154 -14.93 -7.97 -11.40
N ASP A 155 -13.64 -7.68 -11.60
CA ASP A 155 -12.60 -7.97 -10.62
C ASP A 155 -12.88 -7.26 -9.29
N ILE A 156 -13.32 -5.98 -9.36
CA ILE A 156 -13.67 -5.20 -8.17
C ILE A 156 -14.87 -5.82 -7.46
N ARG A 157 -15.91 -6.21 -8.21
CA ARG A 157 -17.08 -6.90 -7.65
C ARG A 157 -16.73 -8.23 -6.99
N HIS A 158 -15.83 -9.00 -7.60
CA HIS A 158 -15.36 -10.26 -7.01
C HIS A 158 -14.59 -10.03 -5.70
N LEU A 159 -13.75 -8.99 -5.62
CA LEU A 159 -13.07 -8.61 -4.38
C LEU A 159 -14.09 -8.20 -3.30
N GLU A 160 -15.12 -7.42 -3.65
CA GLU A 160 -16.19 -7.02 -2.73
C GLU A 160 -16.96 -8.24 -2.19
N VAL A 161 -17.35 -9.18 -3.06
CA VAL A 161 -18.08 -10.40 -2.67
C VAL A 161 -17.30 -11.24 -1.67
N VAL A 162 -15.97 -11.27 -1.78
CA VAL A 162 -15.12 -12.02 -0.83
C VAL A 162 -14.73 -11.21 0.41
N GLY A 163 -15.30 -10.00 0.57
CA GLY A 163 -15.14 -9.18 1.78
C GLY A 163 -13.89 -8.28 1.79
N ILE A 164 -13.24 -8.06 0.67
CA ILE A 164 -12.10 -7.13 0.58
C ILE A 164 -12.64 -5.69 0.63
N PRO A 165 -12.26 -4.89 1.65
CA PRO A 165 -12.89 -3.59 1.89
C PRO A 165 -12.45 -2.48 0.93
N ALA A 166 -11.28 -2.63 0.29
CA ALA A 166 -10.76 -1.61 -0.63
C ALA A 166 -9.83 -2.22 -1.69
N VAL A 167 -9.71 -1.52 -2.82
CA VAL A 167 -8.86 -1.95 -3.95
C VAL A 167 -8.17 -0.76 -4.60
N ILE A 168 -6.91 -0.97 -5.00
CA ILE A 168 -6.14 -0.02 -5.81
C ILE A 168 -6.14 -0.51 -7.26
N PHE A 169 -6.52 0.36 -8.16
CA PHE A 169 -6.40 0.13 -9.60
C PHE A 169 -5.88 1.40 -10.29
N GLY A 170 -4.88 1.24 -11.12
CA GLY A 170 -4.25 2.34 -11.86
C GLY A 170 -4.30 2.08 -13.35
N LYS A 171 -3.59 1.07 -13.83
CA LYS A 171 -3.43 0.78 -15.27
C LYS A 171 -4.77 0.58 -15.98
N ALA A 172 -5.73 -0.12 -15.37
CA ALA A 172 -7.06 -0.32 -15.92
C ALA A 172 -7.84 0.99 -16.12
N LEU A 173 -7.67 1.96 -15.21
CA LEU A 173 -8.27 3.30 -15.35
C LEU A 173 -7.62 4.07 -16.50
N TYR A 174 -6.29 4.13 -16.55
CA TYR A 174 -5.56 4.85 -17.61
C TYR A 174 -5.79 4.27 -19.01
N LEU A 175 -6.05 2.97 -19.10
CA LEU A 175 -6.40 2.31 -20.37
C LEU A 175 -7.91 2.34 -20.67
N SER A 176 -8.69 3.07 -19.88
CA SER A 176 -10.17 3.18 -20.04
C SER A 176 -10.90 1.83 -19.99
N LEU A 177 -10.35 0.84 -19.30
CA LEU A 177 -11.00 -0.47 -19.07
C LEU A 177 -12.00 -0.38 -17.90
N ILE A 178 -11.82 0.59 -17.00
CA ILE A 178 -12.72 0.91 -15.90
C ILE A 178 -13.01 2.40 -15.98
N HIS A 179 -14.29 2.78 -15.85
CA HIS A 179 -14.74 4.16 -15.78
C HIS A 179 -15.30 4.43 -14.39
N ILE A 180 -14.94 5.59 -13.82
CA ILE A 180 -15.54 6.13 -12.60
C ILE A 180 -16.67 7.04 -13.05
N SER A 181 -17.88 6.65 -12.76
CA SER A 181 -19.10 7.44 -13.03
C SER A 181 -19.46 8.29 -11.82
#